data_84bcca5171f221a7e1f805c6effc252e
#
_entry.id   84bcca5171f221a7e1f805c6effc252e
#
_cell.length_a   1.000
_cell.length_b   1.000
_cell.length_c   1.000
_cell.angle_alpha   90.00
_cell.angle_beta   90.00
_cell.angle_gamma   90.00
#
_symmetry.space_group_name_H-M   'P 1'
#
loop_
_entity.id
_entity.type
_entity.pdbx_description
1 polymer ?
#
loop_
_entity_poly.entity_id
_entity_poly.type
_entity_poly.pdbx_seq_one_letter_code
_entity_poly.pdbx_strand_id
1 'polypeptide(L)'
;MAMRLMPVFLGFIVVGSAASADPPIGSRLGERLEKHQVRNEHDAAEAAHKLAGCILVKRGSAGRDLLSARSDEEVKRLRGMIGGAYECLVDLPGNDTVEAVSVSYPPDIVRGDIAEELLKRDRAAVAQLQPLPIQKSYARSWFAFTGRDTSVDEMADCVAETDPTGIMLLVDSDPTSGAETTAFSGLLPYLGPCLRAGTKLEGKREPLRAALAEALYQRLKNPGESLAGTRSKAPQAQAK
;
A
#
# COMPACT_ATOMS: atom_id res chain seq x y z
N MET A 1 -40.32 63.16 -35.41
CA MET A 1 -38.89 63.21 -34.90
C MET A 1 -38.95 63.41 -33.40
N ALA A 2 -38.74 62.36 -32.65
CA ALA A 2 -38.73 62.41 -31.19
C ALA A 2 -37.42 61.73 -30.71
N MET A 3 -36.54 62.54 -30.19
CA MET A 3 -35.21 62.18 -29.70
C MET A 3 -35.35 61.71 -28.23
N ARG A 4 -35.09 60.39 -27.97
CA ARG A 4 -35.10 59.82 -26.60
C ARG A 4 -33.69 59.93 -26.04
N LEU A 5 -33.55 60.73 -24.96
CA LEU A 5 -32.37 60.75 -24.11
C LEU A 5 -32.31 59.51 -23.23
N MET A 6 -31.20 58.80 -23.26
CA MET A 6 -30.88 57.71 -22.34
C MET A 6 -30.07 58.25 -21.15
N PRO A 7 -30.40 57.90 -19.89
CA PRO A 7 -29.56 58.30 -18.76
C PRO A 7 -28.38 57.31 -18.57
N VAL A 8 -27.20 57.87 -18.42
CA VAL A 8 -25.94 57.16 -18.08
C VAL A 8 -25.94 56.94 -16.55
N PHE A 9 -26.00 55.69 -16.12
CA PHE A 9 -25.78 55.32 -14.73
C PHE A 9 -24.25 55.16 -14.50
N LEU A 10 -23.67 56.09 -13.71
CA LEU A 10 -22.33 55.94 -13.16
C LEU A 10 -22.42 54.96 -11.96
N GLY A 11 -21.91 53.75 -12.17
CA GLY A 11 -21.71 52.77 -11.08
C GLY A 11 -20.46 53.11 -10.27
N PHE A 12 -20.63 53.43 -9.00
CA PHE A 12 -19.53 53.55 -8.03
C PHE A 12 -19.01 52.14 -7.69
N ILE A 13 -17.77 51.85 -8.06
CA ILE A 13 -17.06 50.65 -7.61
C ILE A 13 -16.44 50.97 -6.26
N VAL A 14 -17.01 50.43 -5.19
CA VAL A 14 -16.39 50.44 -3.85
C VAL A 14 -15.33 49.32 -3.84
N VAL A 15 -14.07 49.70 -3.95
CA VAL A 15 -12.95 48.78 -3.70
C VAL A 15 -12.81 48.60 -2.19
N GLY A 16 -13.38 47.53 -1.68
CA GLY A 16 -13.18 47.07 -0.31
C GLY A 16 -11.76 46.61 -0.13
N SER A 17 -10.93 47.34 0.60
CA SER A 17 -9.62 46.87 1.09
C SER A 17 -9.85 45.71 2.04
N ALA A 18 -9.53 44.48 1.61
CA ALA A 18 -9.45 43.34 2.51
C ALA A 18 -8.26 43.57 3.46
N ALA A 19 -8.56 43.93 4.71
CA ALA A 19 -7.58 43.93 5.77
C ALA A 19 -7.12 42.48 5.95
N SER A 20 -5.87 42.21 5.60
CA SER A 20 -5.20 40.95 5.94
C SER A 20 -5.09 40.89 7.45
N ALA A 21 -6.02 40.20 8.10
CA ALA A 21 -5.90 39.87 9.51
C ALA A 21 -4.71 38.94 9.68
N ASP A 22 -3.72 39.32 10.48
CA ASP A 22 -2.65 38.43 10.88
C ASP A 22 -3.26 37.16 11.47
N PRO A 23 -2.82 35.96 11.01
CA PRO A 23 -3.37 34.72 11.54
C PRO A 23 -3.05 34.59 13.04
N PRO A 24 -3.99 34.07 13.84
CA PRO A 24 -3.81 33.95 15.30
C PRO A 24 -2.56 33.09 15.61
N ILE A 25 -1.91 33.37 16.72
CA ILE A 25 -0.63 32.78 17.18
C ILE A 25 -0.59 31.24 17.09
N GLY A 26 -1.76 30.57 17.11
CA GLY A 26 -1.88 29.11 16.86
C GLY A 26 -1.50 28.63 15.45
N SER A 27 -1.46 29.51 14.45
CA SER A 27 -1.12 29.13 13.06
C SER A 27 0.36 28.80 12.87
N ARG A 28 1.26 29.30 13.73
CA ARG A 28 2.68 28.93 13.69
C ARG A 28 2.93 27.48 14.08
N LEU A 29 2.06 26.87 14.90
CA LEU A 29 2.09 25.46 15.22
C LEU A 29 1.64 24.63 14.00
N GLY A 30 0.59 25.08 13.30
CA GLY A 30 0.14 24.48 12.05
C GLY A 30 1.20 24.51 10.96
N GLU A 31 1.86 25.67 10.79
CA GLU A 31 2.95 25.84 9.83
C GLU A 31 4.20 24.99 10.14
N ARG A 32 4.49 24.73 11.43
CA ARG A 32 5.52 23.79 11.86
C ARG A 32 5.11 22.35 11.59
N LEU A 33 3.87 21.99 11.86
CA LEU A 33 3.34 20.65 11.57
C LEU A 33 3.31 20.38 10.06
N GLU A 34 2.97 21.38 9.22
CA GLU A 34 3.02 21.24 7.76
C GLU A 34 4.47 21.11 7.22
N LYS A 35 5.44 21.74 7.85
CA LYS A 35 6.86 21.62 7.47
C LYS A 35 7.48 20.25 7.79
N HIS A 36 6.90 19.51 8.73
CA HIS A 36 7.31 18.16 9.11
C HIS A 36 6.45 17.08 8.48
N GLN A 37 5.39 17.44 7.73
CA GLN A 37 4.66 16.47 6.93
C GLN A 37 5.55 16.00 5.78
N VAL A 38 5.52 14.70 5.52
CA VAL A 38 6.07 14.09 4.33
C VAL A 38 5.60 14.88 3.12
N ARG A 39 6.53 15.53 2.42
CA ARG A 39 6.21 16.58 1.45
C ARG A 39 5.68 16.07 0.13
N ASN A 40 5.88 14.77 -0.16
CA ASN A 40 5.45 14.16 -1.40
C ASN A 40 5.30 12.63 -1.25
N GLU A 41 4.72 11.98 -2.26
CA GLU A 41 4.50 10.52 -2.27
C GLU A 41 5.82 9.73 -2.24
N HIS A 42 6.89 10.26 -2.81
CA HIS A 42 8.21 9.64 -2.80
C HIS A 42 8.77 9.51 -1.37
N ASP A 43 8.80 10.63 -0.62
CA ASP A 43 9.31 10.63 0.75
C ASP A 43 8.46 9.71 1.66
N ALA A 44 7.14 9.64 1.41
CA ALA A 44 6.22 8.77 2.13
C ALA A 44 6.55 7.29 1.89
N ALA A 45 6.73 6.91 0.64
CA ALA A 45 7.06 5.55 0.27
C ALA A 45 8.43 5.15 0.81
N GLU A 46 9.45 6.00 0.64
CA GLU A 46 10.79 5.76 1.19
C GLU A 46 10.76 5.59 2.71
N ALA A 47 10.00 6.44 3.42
CA ALA A 47 9.86 6.35 4.87
C ALA A 47 9.17 5.04 5.29
N ALA A 48 8.14 4.59 4.56
CA ALA A 48 7.44 3.34 4.84
C ALA A 48 8.38 2.12 4.68
N HIS A 49 9.14 2.06 3.60
CA HIS A 49 10.12 1.00 3.38
C HIS A 49 11.24 0.99 4.43
N LYS A 50 11.79 2.16 4.79
CA LYS A 50 12.79 2.27 5.88
C LYS A 50 12.22 1.78 7.22
N LEU A 51 10.97 2.15 7.51
CA LEU A 51 10.28 1.69 8.71
C LEU A 51 10.15 0.16 8.73
N ALA A 52 9.72 -0.46 7.64
CA ALA A 52 9.59 -1.91 7.52
C ALA A 52 10.93 -2.62 7.73
N GLY A 53 12.00 -2.13 7.11
CA GLY A 53 13.35 -2.63 7.30
C GLY A 53 13.80 -2.57 8.76
N CYS A 54 13.58 -1.44 9.44
CA CYS A 54 13.88 -1.27 10.86
C CYS A 54 13.04 -2.19 11.74
N ILE A 55 11.73 -2.32 11.49
CA ILE A 55 10.83 -3.23 12.21
C ILE A 55 11.39 -4.66 12.15
N LEU A 56 11.84 -5.11 11.00
CA LEU A 56 12.40 -6.46 10.85
C LEU A 56 13.75 -6.65 11.57
N VAL A 57 14.49 -5.59 11.80
CA VAL A 57 15.73 -5.63 12.61
C VAL A 57 15.39 -5.62 14.10
N LYS A 58 14.51 -4.72 14.54
CA LYS A 58 14.24 -4.48 15.96
C LYS A 58 13.11 -5.36 16.54
N ARG A 59 12.13 -5.74 15.70
CA ARG A 59 10.91 -6.48 16.06
C ARG A 59 10.61 -7.60 15.05
N GLY A 60 11.66 -8.28 14.56
CA GLY A 60 11.58 -9.20 13.43
C GLY A 60 10.60 -10.36 13.61
N SER A 61 10.38 -10.87 14.82
CA SER A 61 9.33 -11.86 15.08
C SER A 61 7.94 -11.25 14.88
N ALA A 62 7.65 -10.10 15.50
CA ALA A 62 6.36 -9.44 15.37
C ALA A 62 6.03 -9.05 13.92
N GLY A 63 7.04 -8.61 13.15
CA GLY A 63 6.88 -8.32 11.71
C GLY A 63 6.48 -9.55 10.91
N ARG A 64 7.17 -10.67 11.09
CA ARG A 64 6.83 -11.95 10.43
C ARG A 64 5.49 -12.51 10.88
N ASP A 65 5.23 -12.48 12.20
CA ASP A 65 4.00 -13.00 12.78
C ASP A 65 2.78 -12.21 12.30
N LEU A 66 2.93 -10.88 12.02
CA LEU A 66 1.87 -10.05 11.47
C LEU A 66 1.36 -10.60 10.11
N LEU A 67 2.24 -11.07 9.25
CA LEU A 67 1.87 -11.66 7.97
C LEU A 67 1.23 -13.05 8.12
N SER A 68 1.49 -13.73 9.23
CA SER A 68 0.96 -15.06 9.55
C SER A 68 -0.27 -15.02 10.45
N ALA A 69 -0.67 -13.84 10.95
CA ALA A 69 -1.80 -13.68 11.86
C ALA A 69 -3.11 -14.21 11.25
N ARG A 70 -3.95 -14.86 12.08
CA ARG A 70 -5.21 -15.48 11.69
C ARG A 70 -6.38 -15.12 12.61
N SER A 71 -6.23 -14.03 13.40
CA SER A 71 -7.30 -13.42 14.18
C SER A 71 -7.10 -11.92 14.33
N ASP A 72 -8.20 -11.18 14.52
CA ASP A 72 -8.17 -9.73 14.72
C ASP A 72 -7.43 -9.35 16.00
N GLU A 73 -7.55 -10.14 17.06
CA GLU A 73 -6.85 -9.93 18.33
C GLU A 73 -5.33 -10.04 18.14
N GLU A 74 -4.90 -11.04 17.38
CA GLU A 74 -3.50 -11.25 17.06
C GLU A 74 -2.96 -10.10 16.22
N VAL A 75 -3.65 -9.70 15.18
CA VAL A 75 -3.31 -8.54 14.33
C VAL A 75 -3.19 -7.27 15.17
N LYS A 76 -4.18 -7.01 16.04
CA LYS A 76 -4.17 -5.84 16.94
C LYS A 76 -2.99 -5.85 17.89
N ARG A 77 -2.70 -6.99 18.52
CA ARG A 77 -1.56 -7.16 19.43
C ARG A 77 -0.24 -6.92 18.71
N LEU A 78 -0.04 -7.53 17.54
CA LEU A 78 1.19 -7.42 16.76
C LEU A 78 1.41 -6.00 16.23
N ARG A 79 0.34 -5.33 15.76
CA ARG A 79 0.40 -3.90 15.40
C ARG A 79 0.80 -3.03 16.58
N GLY A 80 0.31 -3.31 17.78
CA GLY A 80 0.73 -2.60 18.99
C GLY A 80 2.23 -2.78 19.29
N MET A 81 2.76 -3.98 19.09
CA MET A 81 4.19 -4.25 19.26
C MET A 81 5.05 -3.53 18.21
N ILE A 82 4.59 -3.46 16.97
CA ILE A 82 5.26 -2.77 15.86
C ILE A 82 5.17 -1.26 16.04
N GLY A 83 3.97 -0.73 16.36
CA GLY A 83 3.75 0.70 16.58
C GLY A 83 4.52 1.27 17.78
N GLY A 84 4.93 0.41 18.72
CA GLY A 84 5.80 0.78 19.83
C GLY A 84 7.29 0.84 19.49
N ALA A 85 7.68 0.62 18.23
CA ALA A 85 9.06 0.69 17.78
C ALA A 85 9.49 2.14 17.50
N TYR A 86 9.46 3.00 18.52
CA TYR A 86 9.84 4.42 18.41
C TYR A 86 11.24 4.62 17.86
N GLU A 87 12.15 3.69 18.15
CA GLU A 87 13.51 3.68 17.62
C GLU A 87 13.57 3.61 16.09
N CYS A 88 12.52 3.15 15.44
CA CYS A 88 12.42 3.09 13.98
C CYS A 88 11.88 4.40 13.37
N LEU A 89 11.37 5.32 14.18
CA LEU A 89 10.83 6.59 13.72
C LEU A 89 11.86 7.71 13.72
N VAL A 90 12.94 7.55 14.49
CA VAL A 90 13.97 8.60 14.71
C VAL A 90 14.77 8.86 13.43
N ASP A 91 15.05 7.82 12.65
CA ASP A 91 15.90 7.89 11.45
C ASP A 91 15.09 8.11 10.15
N LEU A 92 13.79 8.45 10.26
CA LEU A 92 12.98 8.70 9.07
C LEU A 92 13.29 10.08 8.46
N PRO A 93 13.25 10.20 7.11
CA PRO A 93 13.45 11.47 6.43
C PRO A 93 12.50 12.55 6.94
N GLY A 94 13.03 13.71 7.28
CA GLY A 94 12.24 14.85 7.79
C GLY A 94 11.99 14.85 9.30
N ASN A 95 12.55 13.90 10.05
CA ASN A 95 12.43 13.84 11.51
C ASN A 95 13.71 14.33 12.19
N ASP A 96 14.05 15.62 12.01
CA ASP A 96 15.23 16.24 12.59
C ASP A 96 15.08 16.61 14.09
N THR A 97 13.91 16.39 14.67
CA THR A 97 13.63 16.70 16.09
C THR A 97 12.88 15.55 16.76
N VAL A 98 13.29 15.24 17.98
CA VAL A 98 12.75 14.18 18.89
C VAL A 98 11.32 14.48 19.39
N GLU A 99 10.58 15.39 18.78
CA GLU A 99 9.19 15.58 19.09
C GLU A 99 8.39 14.41 18.52
N ALA A 100 7.62 13.75 19.40
CA ALA A 100 6.83 12.57 19.10
C ALA A 100 5.98 12.73 17.83
N VAL A 101 6.52 12.32 16.69
CA VAL A 101 5.80 12.27 15.43
C VAL A 101 4.95 11.00 15.46
N SER A 102 3.65 11.17 15.55
CA SER A 102 2.72 10.08 15.30
C SER A 102 2.67 9.84 13.79
N VAL A 103 3.45 8.88 13.32
CA VAL A 103 3.38 8.46 11.93
C VAL A 103 2.25 7.44 11.80
N SER A 104 1.19 7.81 11.11
CA SER A 104 0.09 6.89 10.79
C SER A 104 0.33 6.29 9.41
N TYR A 105 0.81 5.06 9.37
CA TYR A 105 0.85 4.28 8.13
C TYR A 105 -0.42 3.44 7.99
N PRO A 106 -1.01 3.38 6.78
CA PRO A 106 -2.06 2.40 6.50
C PRO A 106 -1.56 0.99 6.79
N PRO A 107 -2.35 0.19 7.50
CA PRO A 107 -1.91 -1.15 7.95
C PRO A 107 -1.53 -2.10 6.82
N ASP A 108 -2.20 -1.99 5.69
CA ASP A 108 -1.98 -2.77 4.47
C ASP A 108 -0.63 -2.42 3.81
N ILE A 109 -0.21 -1.15 3.84
CA ILE A 109 1.11 -0.71 3.37
C ILE A 109 2.21 -1.33 4.23
N VAL A 110 2.13 -1.20 5.57
CA VAL A 110 3.14 -1.77 6.48
C VAL A 110 3.29 -3.28 6.29
N ARG A 111 2.20 -4.00 6.08
CA ARG A 111 2.24 -5.44 5.79
C ARG A 111 2.98 -5.73 4.50
N GLY A 112 2.65 -5.00 3.43
CA GLY A 112 3.30 -5.15 2.13
C GLY A 112 4.81 -4.86 2.18
N ASP A 113 5.21 -3.77 2.82
CA ASP A 113 6.62 -3.38 2.95
C ASP A 113 7.42 -4.39 3.78
N ILE A 114 6.82 -4.94 4.86
CA ILE A 114 7.42 -6.04 5.62
C ILE A 114 7.59 -7.27 4.72
N ALA A 115 6.59 -7.59 3.88
CA ALA A 115 6.68 -8.70 2.95
C ALA A 115 7.79 -8.49 1.92
N GLU A 116 7.94 -7.26 1.37
CA GLU A 116 9.03 -6.92 0.45
C GLU A 116 10.41 -7.17 1.07
N GLU A 117 10.63 -6.69 2.28
CA GLU A 117 11.90 -6.87 2.98
C GLU A 117 12.21 -8.35 3.26
N LEU A 118 11.19 -9.17 3.48
CA LEU A 118 11.34 -10.61 3.63
C LEU A 118 11.61 -11.31 2.30
N LEU A 119 10.95 -10.90 1.21
CA LEU A 119 11.19 -11.41 -0.14
C LEU A 119 12.61 -11.11 -0.62
N LYS A 120 13.13 -9.91 -0.36
CA LYS A 120 14.54 -9.56 -0.67
C LYS A 120 15.52 -10.52 -0.01
N ARG A 121 15.26 -10.98 1.22
CA ARG A 121 16.08 -11.98 1.94
C ARG A 121 15.91 -13.39 1.38
N ASP A 122 14.71 -13.73 0.92
CA ASP A 122 14.33 -15.05 0.41
C ASP A 122 14.41 -15.14 -1.14
N ARG A 123 15.09 -14.20 -1.81
CA ARG A 123 15.18 -14.08 -3.26
C ARG A 123 15.48 -15.40 -3.99
N ALA A 124 16.42 -16.18 -3.47
CA ALA A 124 16.80 -17.46 -4.07
C ALA A 124 15.61 -18.46 -4.07
N ALA A 125 14.77 -18.42 -3.03
CA ALA A 125 13.59 -19.28 -2.98
C ALA A 125 12.48 -18.76 -3.91
N VAL A 126 12.30 -17.46 -4.05
CA VAL A 126 11.37 -16.87 -5.04
C VAL A 126 11.75 -17.27 -6.45
N ALA A 127 13.04 -17.28 -6.80
CA ALA A 127 13.53 -17.66 -8.12
C ALA A 127 13.22 -19.13 -8.50
N GLN A 128 12.84 -19.97 -7.53
CA GLN A 128 12.41 -21.36 -7.80
C GLN A 128 10.90 -21.47 -8.04
N LEU A 129 10.12 -20.41 -7.81
CA LEU A 129 8.68 -20.43 -8.06
C LEU A 129 8.40 -20.48 -9.56
N GLN A 130 7.63 -21.48 -9.98
CA GLN A 130 7.20 -21.59 -11.36
C GLN A 130 5.87 -20.88 -11.57
N PRO A 131 5.64 -20.20 -12.70
CA PRO A 131 4.33 -19.65 -13.03
C PRO A 131 3.25 -20.73 -13.00
N LEU A 132 2.11 -20.40 -12.43
CA LEU A 132 0.91 -21.25 -12.40
C LEU A 132 -0.16 -20.67 -13.32
N PRO A 133 -1.07 -21.50 -13.86
CA PRO A 133 -2.18 -21.01 -14.66
C PRO A 133 -3.16 -20.21 -13.82
N ILE A 134 -3.81 -19.21 -14.44
CA ILE A 134 -4.86 -18.42 -13.80
C ILE A 134 -6.00 -19.32 -13.34
N GLN A 135 -6.40 -19.19 -12.08
CA GLN A 135 -7.52 -19.90 -11.50
C GLN A 135 -8.83 -19.07 -11.67
N LYS A 136 -9.97 -19.76 -11.62
CA LYS A 136 -11.29 -19.09 -11.74
C LYS A 136 -11.63 -18.22 -10.55
N SER A 137 -11.10 -18.53 -9.39
CA SER A 137 -11.31 -17.78 -8.15
C SER A 137 -10.17 -18.08 -7.17
N TYR A 138 -9.91 -17.12 -6.33
CA TYR A 138 -8.94 -17.21 -5.25
C TYR A 138 -9.68 -17.04 -3.91
N ALA A 139 -9.36 -17.88 -2.95
CA ALA A 139 -9.87 -17.75 -1.59
C ALA A 139 -8.76 -18.18 -0.64
N ARG A 140 -8.21 -17.22 0.10
CA ARG A 140 -7.12 -17.45 1.05
C ARG A 140 -7.54 -16.99 2.43
N SER A 141 -7.11 -17.72 3.44
CA SER A 141 -7.43 -17.40 4.83
C SER A 141 -6.86 -16.07 5.29
N TRP A 142 -5.76 -15.63 4.71
CA TRP A 142 -5.09 -14.39 5.08
C TRP A 142 -5.75 -13.11 4.54
N PHE A 143 -6.64 -13.21 3.53
CA PHE A 143 -7.35 -12.04 2.97
C PHE A 143 -8.14 -11.26 4.02
N ALA A 144 -8.72 -11.95 4.98
CA ALA A 144 -9.51 -11.33 6.05
C ALA A 144 -8.70 -10.38 6.94
N PHE A 145 -7.36 -10.47 6.93
CA PHE A 145 -6.48 -9.77 7.87
C PHE A 145 -5.59 -8.71 7.22
N THR A 146 -5.74 -8.47 5.92
CA THR A 146 -4.95 -7.47 5.18
C THR A 146 -5.46 -6.05 5.41
N GLY A 147 -6.77 -5.89 5.57
CA GLY A 147 -7.47 -4.59 5.59
C GLY A 147 -7.73 -4.01 4.20
N ARG A 148 -7.39 -4.74 3.13
CA ARG A 148 -7.66 -4.38 1.73
C ARG A 148 -9.02 -4.93 1.27
N ASP A 149 -9.50 -4.41 0.13
CA ASP A 149 -10.62 -5.03 -0.57
C ASP A 149 -10.20 -6.42 -1.07
N THR A 150 -11.10 -7.41 -0.89
CA THR A 150 -10.85 -8.80 -1.29
C THR A 150 -10.53 -8.93 -2.78
N SER A 151 -11.08 -8.06 -3.64
CA SER A 151 -10.79 -8.06 -5.07
C SER A 151 -9.33 -7.68 -5.38
N VAL A 152 -8.73 -6.83 -4.54
CA VAL A 152 -7.31 -6.47 -4.64
C VAL A 152 -6.43 -7.64 -4.22
N ASP A 153 -6.78 -8.29 -3.10
CA ASP A 153 -6.03 -9.46 -2.62
C ASP A 153 -6.13 -10.66 -3.59
N GLU A 154 -7.31 -10.92 -4.16
CA GLU A 154 -7.49 -11.96 -5.19
C GLU A 154 -6.69 -11.67 -6.45
N MET A 155 -6.71 -10.43 -6.92
CA MET A 155 -5.92 -10.01 -8.08
C MET A 155 -4.43 -10.15 -7.78
N ALA A 156 -3.97 -9.71 -6.61
CA ALA A 156 -2.57 -9.80 -6.22
C ALA A 156 -2.09 -11.26 -6.10
N ASP A 157 -2.92 -12.15 -5.52
CA ASP A 157 -2.64 -13.58 -5.40
C ASP A 157 -2.57 -14.26 -6.78
N CYS A 158 -3.49 -13.90 -7.69
CA CYS A 158 -3.46 -14.33 -9.10
C CYS A 158 -2.16 -13.92 -9.79
N VAL A 159 -1.75 -12.65 -9.66
CA VAL A 159 -0.48 -12.17 -10.27
C VAL A 159 0.71 -12.85 -9.63
N ALA A 160 0.70 -13.03 -8.30
CA ALA A 160 1.76 -13.76 -7.61
C ALA A 160 1.89 -15.21 -8.09
N GLU A 161 0.79 -15.85 -8.49
CA GLU A 161 0.82 -17.21 -9.08
C GLU A 161 1.28 -17.20 -10.53
N THR A 162 0.90 -16.21 -11.34
CA THR A 162 1.17 -16.19 -12.77
C THR A 162 2.52 -15.60 -13.15
N ASP A 163 2.97 -14.57 -12.41
CA ASP A 163 4.25 -13.90 -12.68
C ASP A 163 5.02 -13.53 -11.39
N PRO A 164 5.53 -14.51 -10.64
CA PRO A 164 6.33 -14.26 -9.44
C PRO A 164 7.61 -13.46 -9.74
N THR A 165 8.18 -13.63 -10.94
CA THR A 165 9.40 -12.93 -11.35
C THR A 165 9.13 -11.45 -11.59
N GLY A 166 8.02 -11.10 -12.23
CA GLY A 166 7.62 -9.71 -12.45
C GLY A 166 7.39 -8.98 -11.13
N ILE A 167 6.75 -9.62 -10.14
CA ILE A 167 6.62 -9.04 -8.81
C ILE A 167 7.98 -8.87 -8.15
N MET A 168 8.90 -9.83 -8.30
CA MET A 168 10.24 -9.68 -7.71
C MET A 168 11.03 -8.53 -8.33
N LEU A 169 10.87 -8.26 -9.64
CA LEU A 169 11.44 -7.07 -10.28
C LEU A 169 10.87 -5.77 -9.70
N LEU A 170 9.58 -5.76 -9.36
CA LEU A 170 8.95 -4.63 -8.68
C LEU A 170 9.53 -4.45 -7.27
N VAL A 171 9.63 -5.51 -6.49
CA VAL A 171 10.20 -5.51 -5.12
C VAL A 171 11.67 -5.04 -5.12
N ASP A 172 12.42 -5.33 -6.17
CA ASP A 172 13.83 -4.95 -6.31
C ASP A 172 14.03 -3.49 -6.74
N SER A 173 12.97 -2.82 -7.21
CA SER A 173 13.02 -1.43 -7.62
C SER A 173 12.85 -0.49 -6.43
N ASP A 174 13.51 0.67 -6.48
CA ASP A 174 13.25 1.73 -5.51
C ASP A 174 11.85 2.32 -5.72
N PRO A 175 11.09 2.61 -4.66
CA PRO A 175 9.78 3.23 -4.75
C PRO A 175 9.81 4.53 -5.56
N THR A 176 8.78 4.77 -6.35
CA THR A 176 8.58 5.95 -7.22
C THR A 176 9.66 6.18 -8.29
N SER A 177 10.56 5.22 -8.48
CA SER A 177 11.63 5.29 -9.48
C SER A 177 11.14 4.97 -10.91
N GLY A 178 11.99 5.26 -11.90
CA GLY A 178 11.77 4.80 -13.28
C GLY A 178 11.81 3.28 -13.40
N ALA A 179 12.62 2.61 -12.57
CA ALA A 179 12.69 1.14 -12.52
C ALA A 179 11.37 0.54 -12.03
N GLU A 180 10.75 1.11 -10.99
CA GLU A 180 9.41 0.72 -10.54
C GLU A 180 8.37 0.88 -11.64
N THR A 181 8.38 2.03 -12.35
CA THR A 181 7.46 2.28 -13.47
C THR A 181 7.61 1.21 -14.56
N THR A 182 8.85 0.80 -14.85
CA THR A 182 9.14 -0.26 -15.82
C THR A 182 8.62 -1.61 -15.33
N ALA A 183 8.86 -1.96 -14.06
CA ALA A 183 8.38 -3.20 -13.45
C ALA A 183 6.84 -3.27 -13.46
N PHE A 184 6.14 -2.21 -13.06
CA PHE A 184 4.67 -2.14 -13.16
C PHE A 184 4.19 -2.31 -14.61
N SER A 185 4.85 -1.70 -15.58
CA SER A 185 4.50 -1.85 -17.00
C SER A 185 4.64 -3.31 -17.45
N GLY A 186 5.63 -4.03 -16.94
CA GLY A 186 5.81 -5.46 -17.18
C GLY A 186 4.69 -6.33 -16.60
N LEU A 187 4.09 -5.91 -15.49
CA LEU A 187 2.98 -6.62 -14.84
C LEU A 187 1.60 -6.35 -15.46
N LEU A 188 1.42 -5.27 -16.26
CA LEU A 188 0.12 -4.92 -16.86
C LEU A 188 -0.56 -6.08 -17.62
N PRO A 189 0.16 -6.92 -18.40
CA PRO A 189 -0.45 -8.05 -19.09
C PRO A 189 -1.09 -9.09 -18.16
N TYR A 190 -0.64 -9.18 -16.91
CA TYR A 190 -1.15 -10.11 -15.90
C TYR A 190 -2.24 -9.51 -15.04
N LEU A 191 -2.20 -8.20 -14.74
CA LEU A 191 -3.20 -7.52 -13.91
C LEU A 191 -4.61 -7.63 -14.50
N GLY A 192 -4.77 -7.35 -15.79
CA GLY A 192 -6.08 -7.39 -16.45
C GLY A 192 -6.79 -8.74 -16.35
N PRO A 193 -6.15 -9.85 -16.77
CA PRO A 193 -6.71 -11.19 -16.64
C PRO A 193 -6.98 -11.65 -15.21
N CYS A 194 -6.27 -11.08 -14.21
CA CYS A 194 -6.43 -11.37 -12.79
C CYS A 194 -7.55 -10.56 -12.13
N LEU A 195 -8.08 -9.53 -12.78
CA LEU A 195 -9.20 -8.76 -12.25
C LEU A 195 -10.53 -9.47 -12.52
N ARG A 196 -11.44 -9.44 -11.56
CA ARG A 196 -12.81 -9.89 -11.77
C ARG A 196 -13.48 -9.03 -12.84
N ALA A 197 -14.32 -9.66 -13.66
CA ALA A 197 -15.09 -8.95 -14.68
C ALA A 197 -15.90 -7.79 -14.06
N GLY A 198 -15.76 -6.59 -14.61
CA GLY A 198 -16.43 -5.39 -14.10
C GLY A 198 -15.72 -4.65 -12.98
N THR A 199 -14.62 -5.19 -12.43
CA THR A 199 -13.80 -4.48 -11.44
C THR A 199 -12.88 -3.49 -12.15
N LYS A 200 -12.80 -2.26 -11.62
CA LYS A 200 -11.81 -1.26 -12.04
C LYS A 200 -10.74 -1.20 -10.97
N LEU A 201 -9.50 -1.26 -11.39
CA LEU A 201 -8.37 -1.00 -10.50
C LEU A 201 -8.18 0.52 -10.39
N GLU A 202 -8.73 1.10 -9.34
CA GLU A 202 -8.51 2.51 -8.99
C GLU A 202 -7.58 2.53 -7.78
N GLY A 203 -6.28 2.63 -8.01
CA GLY A 203 -5.33 2.59 -6.91
C GLY A 203 -4.07 3.36 -7.18
N LYS A 204 -3.50 3.91 -6.11
CA LYS A 204 -2.14 4.41 -6.11
C LYS A 204 -1.17 3.24 -6.25
N ARG A 205 0.05 3.51 -6.71
CA ARG A 205 1.08 2.48 -6.93
C ARG A 205 1.47 1.77 -5.65
N GLU A 206 1.65 2.53 -4.57
CA GLU A 206 2.12 1.99 -3.29
C GLU A 206 1.20 0.92 -2.70
N PRO A 207 -0.13 1.12 -2.55
CA PRO A 207 -1.03 0.06 -2.13
C PRO A 207 -1.04 -1.17 -3.03
N LEU A 208 -0.90 -0.99 -4.35
CA LEU A 208 -0.83 -2.09 -5.30
C LEU A 208 0.49 -2.87 -5.14
N ARG A 209 1.60 -2.18 -5.00
CA ARG A 209 2.92 -2.74 -4.72
C ARG A 209 2.88 -3.57 -3.44
N ALA A 210 2.35 -3.00 -2.35
CA ALA A 210 2.19 -3.66 -1.06
C ALA A 210 1.34 -4.95 -1.16
N ALA A 211 0.24 -4.91 -1.92
CA ALA A 211 -0.60 -6.09 -2.12
C ALA A 211 0.12 -7.20 -2.90
N LEU A 212 0.81 -6.86 -3.99
CA LEU A 212 1.57 -7.80 -4.81
C LEU A 212 2.72 -8.44 -4.02
N ALA A 213 3.45 -7.66 -3.23
CA ALA A 213 4.53 -8.16 -2.40
C ALA A 213 4.02 -9.13 -1.32
N GLU A 214 2.93 -8.76 -0.62
CA GLU A 214 2.36 -9.66 0.39
C GLU A 214 1.84 -10.96 -0.24
N ALA A 215 1.16 -10.90 -1.38
CA ALA A 215 0.67 -12.09 -2.08
C ALA A 215 1.82 -13.02 -2.49
N LEU A 216 2.92 -12.49 -3.03
CA LEU A 216 4.09 -13.29 -3.38
C LEU A 216 4.74 -13.93 -2.14
N TYR A 217 4.83 -13.18 -1.03
CA TYR A 217 5.33 -13.72 0.24
C TYR A 217 4.44 -14.84 0.76
N GLN A 218 3.12 -14.67 0.74
CA GLN A 218 2.17 -15.70 1.17
C GLN A 218 2.28 -16.95 0.30
N ARG A 219 2.39 -16.80 -1.01
CA ARG A 219 2.64 -17.93 -1.92
C ARG A 219 3.92 -18.67 -1.59
N LEU A 220 5.01 -17.95 -1.29
CA LEU A 220 6.28 -18.55 -0.93
C LEU A 220 6.20 -19.35 0.37
N LYS A 221 5.48 -18.83 1.38
CA LYS A 221 5.39 -19.43 2.71
C LYS A 221 4.30 -20.51 2.83
N ASN A 222 3.26 -20.45 1.99
CA ASN A 222 2.09 -21.33 2.04
C ASN A 222 1.85 -22.02 0.67
N PRO A 223 2.81 -22.77 0.12
CA PRO A 223 2.68 -23.35 -1.22
C PRO A 223 1.50 -24.30 -1.35
N GLY A 224 1.02 -24.89 -0.25
CA GLY A 224 -0.16 -25.76 -0.24
C GLY A 224 -1.49 -25.04 -0.46
N GLU A 225 -1.59 -23.76 -0.13
CA GLU A 225 -2.81 -22.98 -0.37
C GLU A 225 -2.97 -22.64 -1.87
N SER A 226 -1.89 -22.38 -2.57
CA SER A 226 -1.90 -22.15 -4.03
C SER A 226 -2.37 -23.36 -4.82
N LEU A 227 -2.10 -24.58 -4.33
CA LEU A 227 -2.49 -25.83 -4.98
C LEU A 227 -3.89 -26.34 -4.56
N ALA A 228 -4.46 -25.80 -3.47
CA ALA A 228 -5.75 -26.25 -2.95
C ALA A 228 -6.93 -25.89 -3.86
N GLY A 229 -6.85 -24.78 -4.60
CA GLY A 229 -7.84 -24.37 -5.61
C GLY A 229 -8.01 -25.37 -6.75
N THR A 230 -7.00 -26.18 -7.04
CA THR A 230 -7.02 -27.22 -8.09
C THR A 230 -7.57 -28.56 -7.61
N ARG A 231 -7.63 -28.81 -6.28
CA ARG A 231 -8.06 -30.10 -5.71
C ARG A 231 -9.54 -30.17 -5.32
N SER A 232 -10.28 -29.09 -5.33
CA SER A 232 -11.69 -29.07 -4.89
C SER A 232 -12.65 -29.48 -6.00
N LYS A 233 -12.48 -30.65 -6.62
CA LYS A 233 -13.56 -31.42 -7.27
C LYS A 233 -13.17 -32.86 -7.57
N ALA A 234 -12.89 -33.63 -6.53
CA ALA A 234 -13.17 -35.07 -6.63
C ALA A 234 -14.66 -35.27 -6.28
N PRO A 235 -15.48 -35.89 -7.14
CA PRO A 235 -16.84 -36.23 -6.77
C PRO A 235 -16.77 -37.21 -5.60
N GLN A 236 -17.38 -36.89 -4.46
CA GLN A 236 -17.67 -37.87 -3.45
C GLN A 236 -18.59 -38.91 -4.11
N ALA A 237 -18.03 -40.07 -4.40
CA ALA A 237 -18.83 -41.25 -4.75
C ALA A 237 -19.77 -41.52 -3.59
N GLN A 238 -21.05 -41.24 -3.79
CA GLN A 238 -22.11 -41.69 -2.87
C GLN A 238 -22.08 -43.19 -2.90
N ALA A 239 -21.57 -43.79 -1.82
CA ALA A 239 -21.78 -45.22 -1.55
C ALA A 239 -23.26 -45.41 -1.23
N LYS A 240 -23.90 -46.27 -2.04
CA LYS A 240 -25.27 -46.73 -1.89
C LYS A 240 -25.30 -47.90 -0.94
#